data_b5b2747861c1681a923d849369c8653e
#
_entry.id   b5b2747861c1681a923d849369c8653e
#
_cell.length_a   1.000
_cell.length_b   1.000
_cell.length_c   1.000
_cell.angle_alpha   90.00
_cell.angle_beta   90.00
_cell.angle_gamma   90.00
#
_symmetry.space_group_name_H-M   'P 1'
#
loop_
_entity.id
_entity.type
_entity.pdbx_description
1 polymer ?
#
loop_
_entity_poly.entity_id
_entity_poly.type
_entity_poly.pdbx_seq_one_letter_code
_entity_poly.pdbx_strand_id
1 'polypeptide(L)'
;MWIADGWEDYELLDCGGGEKLERWGKQILVRPDPQAIWETPRTNRGWRNAQGRYYRSSSGGGHWDKEKLPESWTVNYKDLKFQVKPMNFKHTGLFPEQAVNWDFAREKIKNAGRPIRVLNLFAYTGGATVACAAAGAQVCHVDAAKGMVNWARENARVSGLSDAPVRWIIDDCAKFVEREIRRGKVYDAIIMDPPSYGRGPGGEVWKLEDNLFPFVKLCAQVLSDKPLFVIINSYTTGLAPSVPGYMLHLLVAEKYGGKVTWDELGLPVTETGLALPCGATGRWFSE
;
A
#
# COMPACT_ATOMS: atom_id res chain seq x y z
N MET A 1 -1.49 8.62 -14.92
CA MET A 1 -1.40 8.58 -13.45
C MET A 1 -2.78 8.34 -12.87
N TRP A 2 -2.89 7.43 -11.92
CA TRP A 2 -4.13 7.20 -11.16
C TRP A 2 -4.09 8.03 -9.88
N ILE A 3 -5.04 8.94 -9.72
CA ILE A 3 -5.06 9.94 -8.65
C ILE A 3 -5.96 9.48 -7.50
N ALA A 4 -5.42 9.49 -6.27
CA ALA A 4 -6.17 9.17 -5.05
C ALA A 4 -6.87 10.45 -4.52
N ASP A 5 -7.96 10.85 -5.16
CA ASP A 5 -8.73 12.07 -4.89
C ASP A 5 -9.98 11.87 -4.02
N GLY A 6 -10.25 10.61 -3.64
CA GLY A 6 -11.45 10.26 -2.84
C GLY A 6 -11.30 10.45 -1.32
N TRP A 7 -10.25 11.11 -0.84
CA TRP A 7 -10.02 11.35 0.58
C TRP A 7 -10.77 12.59 1.10
N GLU A 8 -11.39 12.46 2.28
CA GLU A 8 -11.93 13.60 3.05
C GLU A 8 -11.03 13.95 4.24
N ASP A 9 -10.53 12.93 4.95
CA ASP A 9 -9.69 13.09 6.14
C ASP A 9 -8.18 13.16 5.85
N TYR A 10 -7.78 13.01 4.61
CA TYR A 10 -6.41 13.21 4.18
C TYR A 10 -6.34 14.24 3.04
N GLU A 11 -5.31 15.08 3.06
CA GLU A 11 -5.05 16.07 2.02
C GLU A 11 -3.56 16.34 1.90
N LEU A 12 -3.02 16.31 0.69
CA LEU A 12 -1.69 16.82 0.40
C LEU A 12 -1.81 18.31 0.07
N LEU A 13 -1.50 19.14 1.05
CA LEU A 13 -1.64 20.59 0.96
C LEU A 13 -0.63 21.21 0.00
N ASP A 14 0.66 20.84 0.14
CA ASP A 14 1.77 21.36 -0.67
C ASP A 14 2.94 20.38 -0.66
N CYS A 15 3.86 20.46 -1.63
CA CYS A 15 5.08 19.67 -1.64
C CYS A 15 6.19 20.36 -2.45
N GLY A 16 7.44 20.23 -1.99
CA GLY A 16 8.63 20.77 -2.63
C GLY A 16 9.81 20.84 -1.67
N GLY A 17 11.00 21.03 -2.22
CA GLY A 17 12.23 21.06 -1.43
C GLY A 17 12.49 19.77 -0.64
N GLY A 18 12.11 18.62 -1.21
CA GLY A 18 12.26 17.31 -0.59
C GLY A 18 11.29 17.00 0.54
N GLU A 19 10.22 17.79 0.73
CA GLU A 19 9.23 17.63 1.78
C GLU A 19 7.80 17.72 1.23
N LYS A 20 6.86 17.21 2.00
CA LYS A 20 5.42 17.36 1.78
C LYS A 20 4.71 17.81 3.04
N LEU A 21 3.74 18.71 2.85
CA LEU A 21 2.84 19.23 3.85
C LEU A 21 1.49 18.54 3.72
N GLU A 22 1.05 17.86 4.76
CA GLU A 22 -0.13 17.00 4.72
C GLU A 22 -1.08 17.31 5.88
N ARG A 23 -2.37 17.18 5.62
CA ARG A 23 -3.41 17.12 6.66
C ARG A 23 -3.86 15.66 6.83
N TRP A 24 -3.86 15.20 8.07
CA TRP A 24 -4.30 13.87 8.49
C TRP A 24 -5.39 14.03 9.56
N GLY A 25 -6.66 14.05 9.16
CA GLY A 25 -7.77 14.46 10.00
C GLY A 25 -7.61 15.91 10.42
N LYS A 26 -7.39 16.16 11.71
CA LYS A 26 -7.13 17.50 12.28
C LYS A 26 -5.64 17.84 12.40
N GLN A 27 -4.73 16.89 12.12
CA GLN A 27 -3.30 17.05 12.32
C GLN A 27 -2.61 17.47 11.02
N ILE A 28 -1.76 18.49 11.11
CA ILE A 28 -0.89 18.94 10.03
C ILE A 28 0.52 18.39 10.26
N LEU A 29 1.05 17.69 9.24
CA LEU A 29 2.35 17.06 9.29
C LEU A 29 3.26 17.56 8.17
N VAL A 30 4.56 17.65 8.44
CA VAL A 30 5.61 17.81 7.45
C VAL A 30 6.48 16.57 7.45
N ARG A 31 6.61 15.94 6.28
CA ARG A 31 7.40 14.73 6.13
C ARG A 31 8.31 14.81 4.91
N PRO A 32 9.50 14.18 4.95
CA PRO A 32 10.37 14.08 3.78
C PRO A 32 9.70 13.30 2.64
N ASP A 33 9.79 13.85 1.43
CA ASP A 33 9.43 13.15 0.21
C ASP A 33 10.50 13.38 -0.87
N PRO A 34 11.31 12.37 -1.21
CA PRO A 34 12.41 12.52 -2.17
C PRO A 34 11.95 12.77 -3.61
N GLN A 35 10.67 12.53 -3.92
CA GLN A 35 10.11 12.81 -5.24
C GLN A 35 9.89 14.31 -5.46
N ALA A 36 9.64 15.08 -4.39
CA ALA A 36 9.34 16.52 -4.44
C ALA A 36 10.64 17.34 -4.57
N ILE A 37 11.38 17.16 -5.68
CA ILE A 37 12.70 17.80 -5.93
C ILE A 37 12.61 19.25 -6.39
N TRP A 38 11.43 19.73 -6.75
CA TRP A 38 11.16 21.12 -7.12
C TRP A 38 11.02 22.00 -5.88
N GLU A 39 11.19 23.30 -6.05
CA GLU A 39 10.97 24.28 -5.00
C GLU A 39 9.49 24.68 -4.89
N THR A 40 9.06 25.05 -3.69
CA THR A 40 7.77 25.66 -3.43
C THR A 40 7.94 26.94 -2.62
N PRO A 41 7.12 27.99 -2.85
CA PRO A 41 7.19 29.25 -2.08
C PRO A 41 6.76 29.06 -0.61
N ARG A 42 6.21 27.91 -0.23
CA ARG A 42 5.80 27.55 1.15
C ARG A 42 4.88 28.61 1.78
N THR A 43 3.95 29.13 0.99
CA THR A 43 2.97 30.16 1.43
C THR A 43 1.96 29.63 2.42
N ASN A 44 1.65 28.34 2.37
CA ASN A 44 0.72 27.71 3.31
C ASN A 44 1.25 27.79 4.75
N ARG A 45 0.40 28.29 5.64
CA ARG A 45 0.75 28.44 7.08
C ARG A 45 1.11 27.13 7.77
N GLY A 46 0.61 26.01 7.26
CA GLY A 46 0.92 24.66 7.75
C GLY A 46 2.43 24.37 7.79
N TRP A 47 3.22 24.92 6.86
CA TRP A 47 4.67 24.75 6.86
C TRP A 47 5.36 25.26 8.15
N ARG A 48 4.77 26.27 8.80
CA ARG A 48 5.29 26.88 10.05
C ARG A 48 4.58 26.36 11.29
N ASN A 49 3.31 25.94 11.17
CA ASN A 49 2.43 25.59 12.29
C ASN A 49 2.07 24.11 12.33
N ALA A 50 2.80 23.24 11.67
CA ALA A 50 2.58 21.80 11.71
C ALA A 50 2.65 21.29 13.16
N GLN A 51 1.75 20.37 13.53
CA GLN A 51 1.77 19.70 14.81
C GLN A 51 2.85 18.62 14.90
N GLY A 52 3.28 18.10 13.74
CA GLY A 52 4.38 17.14 13.68
C GLY A 52 5.27 17.36 12.48
N ARG A 53 6.58 17.22 12.68
CA ARG A 53 7.57 17.25 11.62
C ARG A 53 8.58 16.13 11.81
N TYR A 54 8.89 15.41 10.72
CA TYR A 54 9.95 14.42 10.73
C TYR A 54 11.24 15.00 10.14
N TYR A 55 12.30 14.97 10.93
CA TYR A 55 13.63 15.41 10.53
C TYR A 55 14.49 14.21 10.14
N ARG A 56 15.07 14.22 8.94
CA ARG A 56 16.07 13.22 8.54
C ARG A 56 17.40 13.48 9.22
N SER A 57 18.06 12.39 9.64
CA SER A 57 19.45 12.42 10.06
C SER A 57 20.37 12.22 8.85
N SER A 58 21.52 12.87 8.83
CA SER A 58 22.58 12.67 7.83
C SER A 58 23.19 11.27 7.87
N SER A 59 23.12 10.58 9.02
CA SER A 59 23.60 9.22 9.21
C SER A 59 22.56 8.14 8.91
N GLY A 60 21.40 8.51 8.37
CA GLY A 60 20.24 7.65 8.13
C GLY A 60 19.24 7.66 9.29
N GLY A 61 17.97 7.32 8.98
CA GLY A 61 16.88 7.43 9.95
C GLY A 61 16.43 8.88 10.18
N GLY A 62 16.06 9.21 11.42
CA GLY A 62 15.59 10.53 11.82
C GLY A 62 14.71 10.48 13.07
N HIS A 63 14.06 11.58 13.37
CA HIS A 63 13.15 11.70 14.52
C HIS A 63 11.95 12.60 14.22
N TRP A 64 10.87 12.39 14.97
CA TRP A 64 9.70 13.26 14.95
C TRP A 64 9.82 14.34 16.04
N ASP A 65 9.59 15.58 15.64
CA ASP A 65 9.06 16.60 16.53
C ASP A 65 7.53 16.42 16.56
N LYS A 66 7.00 15.90 17.66
CA LYS A 66 5.61 15.45 17.77
C LYS A 66 4.95 15.81 19.10
N GLU A 67 5.50 16.74 19.86
CA GLU A 67 4.98 17.11 21.17
C GLU A 67 3.52 17.58 21.14
N LYS A 68 3.08 18.13 19.99
CA LYS A 68 1.70 18.59 19.76
C LYS A 68 0.78 17.54 19.13
N LEU A 69 1.29 16.34 18.84
CA LEU A 69 0.49 15.27 18.24
C LEU A 69 -0.09 14.35 19.32
N PRO A 70 -1.30 13.82 19.14
CA PRO A 70 -1.77 12.68 19.93
C PRO A 70 -0.88 11.45 19.66
N GLU A 71 -0.87 10.50 20.58
CA GLU A 71 -0.15 9.23 20.39
C GLU A 71 -0.62 8.48 19.14
N SER A 72 -1.93 8.50 18.90
CA SER A 72 -2.58 7.98 17.71
C SER A 72 -3.91 8.69 17.47
N TRP A 73 -4.39 8.68 16.22
CA TRP A 73 -5.72 9.16 15.84
C TRP A 73 -6.27 8.36 14.67
N THR A 74 -7.53 8.57 14.33
CA THR A 74 -8.17 7.89 13.19
C THR A 74 -8.39 8.84 12.04
N VAL A 75 -8.29 8.30 10.82
CA VAL A 75 -8.70 8.93 9.57
C VAL A 75 -9.67 8.02 8.84
N ASN A 76 -10.62 8.60 8.13
CA ASN A 76 -11.61 7.87 7.34
C ASN A 76 -11.27 7.94 5.86
N TYR A 77 -11.51 6.85 5.17
CA TYR A 77 -11.58 6.80 3.72
C TYR A 77 -12.91 6.15 3.32
N LYS A 78 -13.84 6.96 2.84
CA LYS A 78 -15.23 6.52 2.58
C LYS A 78 -15.80 5.84 3.84
N ASP A 79 -16.20 4.59 3.75
CA ASP A 79 -16.72 3.76 4.85
C ASP A 79 -15.65 3.06 5.70
N LEU A 80 -14.37 3.23 5.37
CA LEU A 80 -13.26 2.62 6.09
C LEU A 80 -12.65 3.60 7.10
N LYS A 81 -12.13 3.06 8.20
CA LYS A 81 -11.46 3.83 9.24
C LYS A 81 -10.08 3.23 9.54
N PHE A 82 -9.09 4.09 9.63
CA PHE A 82 -7.72 3.68 9.88
C PHE A 82 -7.13 4.42 11.05
N GLN A 83 -6.49 3.70 11.95
CA GLN A 83 -5.66 4.29 12.99
C GLN A 83 -4.30 4.68 12.39
N VAL A 84 -3.84 5.89 12.66
CA VAL A 84 -2.55 6.42 12.25
C VAL A 84 -1.80 6.98 13.44
N LYS A 85 -0.46 6.93 13.39
CA LYS A 85 0.43 7.46 14.40
C LYS A 85 1.84 7.69 13.85
N PRO A 86 2.63 8.62 14.36
CA PRO A 86 4.04 8.74 14.03
C PRO A 86 4.80 7.46 14.40
N MET A 87 5.52 6.88 13.43
CA MET A 87 6.36 5.70 13.63
C MET A 87 7.81 6.12 13.93
N ASN A 88 8.68 5.13 14.16
CA ASN A 88 10.12 5.39 14.33
C ASN A 88 10.80 5.93 13.05
N PHE A 89 10.10 5.84 11.91
CA PHE A 89 10.48 6.42 10.63
C PHE A 89 9.47 7.49 10.22
N LYS A 90 9.67 8.10 9.04
CA LYS A 90 8.77 9.14 8.50
C LYS A 90 7.30 8.71 8.28
N HIS A 91 7.01 7.42 8.38
CA HIS A 91 5.68 6.86 8.08
C HIS A 91 4.68 7.08 9.22
N THR A 92 3.41 7.12 8.85
CA THR A 92 2.26 7.30 9.76
C THR A 92 1.39 6.05 9.87
N GLY A 93 1.78 4.97 9.19
CA GLY A 93 1.03 3.72 9.17
C GLY A 93 0.06 3.57 8.00
N LEU A 94 -0.01 4.54 7.08
CA LEU A 94 -0.88 4.45 5.92
C LEU A 94 -0.22 5.12 4.70
N PHE A 95 -0.55 4.61 3.51
CA PHE A 95 -0.15 5.15 2.22
C PHE A 95 -1.41 5.61 1.47
N PRO A 96 -1.76 6.92 1.52
CA PRO A 96 -3.02 7.42 0.98
C PRO A 96 -3.20 7.20 -0.51
N GLU A 97 -2.12 7.22 -1.28
CA GLU A 97 -2.11 6.96 -2.72
C GLU A 97 -2.60 5.57 -3.09
N GLN A 98 -2.51 4.61 -2.17
CA GLN A 98 -3.01 3.25 -2.38
C GLN A 98 -4.55 3.16 -2.43
N ALA A 99 -5.26 4.22 -2.07
CA ALA A 99 -6.72 4.25 -2.08
C ALA A 99 -7.30 3.93 -3.47
N VAL A 100 -6.63 4.29 -4.56
CA VAL A 100 -7.06 3.94 -5.92
C VAL A 100 -6.97 2.43 -6.20
N ASN A 101 -6.04 1.73 -5.56
CA ASN A 101 -5.95 0.26 -5.63
C ASN A 101 -7.00 -0.39 -4.73
N TRP A 102 -7.32 0.22 -3.58
CA TRP A 102 -8.41 -0.26 -2.73
C TRP A 102 -9.75 -0.16 -3.44
N ASP A 103 -10.04 0.96 -4.08
CA ASP A 103 -11.29 1.16 -4.84
C ASP A 103 -11.41 0.18 -6.01
N PHE A 104 -10.33 0.01 -6.79
CA PHE A 104 -10.28 -0.98 -7.86
C PHE A 104 -10.56 -2.40 -7.34
N ALA A 105 -9.88 -2.83 -6.27
CA ALA A 105 -10.08 -4.15 -5.70
C ALA A 105 -11.51 -4.34 -5.18
N ARG A 106 -12.06 -3.33 -4.48
CA ARG A 106 -13.44 -3.34 -3.96
C ARG A 106 -14.46 -3.46 -5.08
N GLU A 107 -14.29 -2.71 -6.16
CA GLU A 107 -15.17 -2.76 -7.34
C GLU A 107 -15.15 -4.17 -7.96
N LYS A 108 -13.96 -4.71 -8.23
CA LYS A 108 -13.83 -6.06 -8.78
C LYS A 108 -14.45 -7.13 -7.90
N ILE A 109 -14.22 -7.08 -6.58
CA ILE A 109 -14.78 -8.04 -5.63
C ILE A 109 -16.31 -7.95 -5.60
N LYS A 110 -16.90 -6.75 -5.49
CA LYS A 110 -18.35 -6.55 -5.45
C LYS A 110 -19.05 -7.04 -6.73
N ASN A 111 -18.41 -6.87 -7.87
CA ASN A 111 -18.97 -7.23 -9.19
C ASN A 111 -18.69 -8.68 -9.60
N ALA A 112 -17.93 -9.44 -8.82
CA ALA A 112 -17.51 -10.80 -9.18
C ALA A 112 -18.67 -11.83 -9.22
N GLY A 113 -19.78 -11.56 -8.52
CA GLY A 113 -20.95 -12.47 -8.44
C GLY A 113 -20.66 -13.81 -7.75
N ARG A 114 -19.51 -13.96 -7.08
CA ARG A 114 -19.09 -15.16 -6.35
C ARG A 114 -18.19 -14.81 -5.17
N PRO A 115 -18.02 -15.71 -4.19
CA PRO A 115 -17.05 -15.52 -3.12
C PRO A 115 -15.62 -15.39 -3.66
N ILE A 116 -14.88 -14.40 -3.16
CA ILE A 116 -13.51 -14.09 -3.57
C ILE A 116 -12.55 -14.31 -2.42
N ARG A 117 -11.45 -15.02 -2.69
CA ARG A 117 -10.32 -15.21 -1.77
C ARG A 117 -9.16 -14.34 -2.23
N VAL A 118 -8.75 -13.41 -1.39
CA VAL A 118 -7.66 -12.47 -1.65
C VAL A 118 -6.43 -12.84 -0.82
N LEU A 119 -5.27 -12.92 -1.46
CA LEU A 119 -3.97 -13.01 -0.80
C LEU A 119 -3.32 -11.63 -0.85
N ASN A 120 -3.11 -11.00 0.32
CA ASN A 120 -2.41 -9.74 0.46
C ASN A 120 -1.04 -9.98 1.10
N LEU A 121 0.02 -9.73 0.34
CA LEU A 121 1.43 -9.99 0.68
C LEU A 121 2.16 -8.66 0.92
N PHE A 122 3.09 -8.64 1.88
CA PHE A 122 3.70 -7.41 2.41
C PHE A 122 2.61 -6.43 2.87
N ALA A 123 1.64 -6.98 3.59
CA ALA A 123 0.34 -6.36 3.76
C ALA A 123 0.33 -5.19 4.75
N TYR A 124 1.47 -4.94 5.44
CA TYR A 124 1.71 -3.79 6.31
C TYR A 124 0.59 -3.61 7.35
N THR A 125 0.05 -2.40 7.50
CA THR A 125 -1.05 -2.08 8.44
C THR A 125 -2.43 -2.41 7.89
N GLY A 126 -2.52 -3.10 6.75
CA GLY A 126 -3.72 -3.73 6.25
C GLY A 126 -4.69 -2.83 5.48
N GLY A 127 -4.26 -1.71 4.90
CA GLY A 127 -5.15 -0.86 4.10
C GLY A 127 -5.92 -1.64 3.03
N ALA A 128 -5.21 -2.38 2.17
CA ALA A 128 -5.84 -3.24 1.16
C ALA A 128 -6.64 -4.41 1.77
N THR A 129 -6.18 -4.98 2.88
CA THR A 129 -6.90 -6.04 3.60
C THR A 129 -8.27 -5.58 4.06
N VAL A 130 -8.32 -4.42 4.75
CA VAL A 130 -9.56 -3.82 5.24
C VAL A 130 -10.50 -3.48 4.08
N ALA A 131 -9.97 -2.90 3.00
CA ALA A 131 -10.75 -2.57 1.82
C ALA A 131 -11.37 -3.80 1.14
N CYS A 132 -10.60 -4.88 0.95
CA CYS A 132 -11.08 -6.13 0.37
C CYS A 132 -12.10 -6.84 1.29
N ALA A 133 -11.86 -6.86 2.61
CA ALA A 133 -12.78 -7.45 3.59
C ALA A 133 -14.11 -6.69 3.63
N ALA A 134 -14.09 -5.34 3.57
CA ALA A 134 -15.28 -4.51 3.50
C ALA A 134 -16.09 -4.73 2.20
N ALA A 135 -15.45 -5.21 1.13
CA ALA A 135 -16.11 -5.62 -0.10
C ALA A 135 -16.67 -7.05 -0.07
N GLY A 136 -16.50 -7.78 1.05
CA GLY A 136 -17.01 -9.14 1.25
C GLY A 136 -16.04 -10.27 0.91
N ALA A 137 -14.77 -9.97 0.66
CA ALA A 137 -13.78 -11.01 0.38
C ALA A 137 -13.32 -11.74 1.66
N GLN A 138 -12.91 -12.99 1.48
CA GLN A 138 -12.07 -13.71 2.43
C GLN A 138 -10.62 -13.31 2.19
N VAL A 139 -9.94 -12.75 3.18
CA VAL A 139 -8.58 -12.21 2.99
C VAL A 139 -7.55 -13.00 3.78
N CYS A 140 -6.45 -13.36 3.15
CA CYS A 140 -5.25 -13.83 3.83
C CYS A 140 -4.24 -12.68 3.85
N HIS A 141 -4.04 -12.09 5.02
CA HIS A 141 -3.11 -10.99 5.28
C HIS A 141 -1.77 -11.58 5.75
N VAL A 142 -0.71 -11.31 5.01
CA VAL A 142 0.64 -11.82 5.31
C VAL A 142 1.63 -10.68 5.41
N ASP A 143 2.28 -10.57 6.57
CA ASP A 143 3.39 -9.64 6.81
C ASP A 143 4.37 -10.25 7.81
N ALA A 144 5.65 -10.02 7.66
CA ALA A 144 6.68 -10.56 8.54
C ALA A 144 6.72 -9.85 9.90
N ALA A 145 6.25 -8.61 9.98
CA ALA A 145 6.30 -7.78 11.18
C ALA A 145 5.05 -7.94 12.05
N LYS A 146 5.19 -8.64 13.19
CA LYS A 146 4.09 -8.85 14.16
C LYS A 146 3.39 -7.55 14.54
N GLY A 147 4.13 -6.44 14.73
CA GLY A 147 3.55 -5.14 15.07
C GLY A 147 2.63 -4.60 13.98
N MET A 148 2.96 -4.83 12.70
CA MET A 148 2.14 -4.41 11.56
C MET A 148 0.87 -5.25 11.46
N VAL A 149 0.97 -6.57 11.63
CA VAL A 149 -0.20 -7.46 11.63
C VAL A 149 -1.17 -7.11 12.77
N ASN A 150 -0.66 -6.79 13.96
CA ASN A 150 -1.51 -6.35 15.08
C ASN A 150 -2.20 -5.01 14.76
N TRP A 151 -1.49 -4.08 14.13
CA TRP A 151 -2.08 -2.81 13.71
C TRP A 151 -3.13 -3.01 12.62
N ALA A 152 -2.91 -3.93 11.68
CA ALA A 152 -3.89 -4.28 10.66
C ALA A 152 -5.18 -4.86 11.26
N ARG A 153 -5.07 -5.69 12.31
CA ARG A 153 -6.24 -6.17 13.09
C ARG A 153 -7.00 -5.02 13.74
N GLU A 154 -6.26 -4.04 14.29
CA GLU A 154 -6.88 -2.86 14.88
C GLU A 154 -7.58 -2.01 13.81
N ASN A 155 -6.99 -1.85 12.62
CA ASN A 155 -7.64 -1.17 11.50
C ASN A 155 -8.92 -1.89 11.03
N ALA A 156 -8.93 -3.22 11.01
CA ALA A 156 -10.14 -3.98 10.75
C ALA A 156 -11.19 -3.75 11.85
N ARG A 157 -10.78 -3.76 13.13
CA ARG A 157 -11.69 -3.52 14.27
C ARG A 157 -12.33 -2.14 14.22
N VAL A 158 -11.54 -1.06 14.03
CA VAL A 158 -12.09 0.31 13.98
C VAL A 158 -12.93 0.57 12.74
N SER A 159 -12.76 -0.23 11.68
CA SER A 159 -13.61 -0.24 10.48
C SER A 159 -14.88 -1.10 10.64
N GLY A 160 -15.14 -1.68 11.84
CA GLY A 160 -16.32 -2.52 12.07
C GLY A 160 -16.22 -3.92 11.46
N LEU A 161 -15.02 -4.40 11.17
CA LEU A 161 -14.74 -5.66 10.47
C LEU A 161 -14.09 -6.72 11.38
N SER A 162 -14.36 -6.67 12.68
CA SER A 162 -13.80 -7.64 13.65
C SER A 162 -14.11 -9.09 13.31
N ASP A 163 -15.33 -9.35 12.77
CA ASP A 163 -15.82 -10.67 12.42
C ASP A 163 -15.62 -11.03 10.94
N ALA A 164 -14.96 -10.16 10.18
CA ALA A 164 -14.66 -10.43 8.77
C ALA A 164 -13.71 -11.65 8.64
N PRO A 165 -13.88 -12.47 7.59
CA PRO A 165 -13.08 -13.67 7.39
C PRO A 165 -11.65 -13.36 6.95
N VAL A 166 -10.83 -12.84 7.86
CA VAL A 166 -9.42 -12.51 7.63
C VAL A 166 -8.51 -13.47 8.36
N ARG A 167 -7.60 -14.12 7.63
CA ARG A 167 -6.50 -14.91 8.19
C ARG A 167 -5.29 -13.96 8.38
N TRP A 168 -4.89 -13.78 9.61
CA TRP A 168 -3.75 -12.94 10.00
C TRP A 168 -2.50 -13.79 10.14
N ILE A 169 -1.52 -13.60 9.26
CA ILE A 169 -0.31 -14.41 9.18
C ILE A 169 0.91 -13.53 9.42
N ILE A 170 1.73 -13.93 10.39
CA ILE A 170 3.03 -13.33 10.67
C ILE A 170 4.08 -14.26 10.09
N ASP A 171 4.60 -13.95 8.91
CA ASP A 171 5.52 -14.84 8.19
C ASP A 171 6.24 -14.13 7.04
N ASP A 172 7.34 -14.70 6.59
CA ASP A 172 7.96 -14.36 5.32
C ASP A 172 7.03 -14.71 4.16
N CYS A 173 6.80 -13.75 3.25
CA CYS A 173 5.83 -13.90 2.17
C CYS A 173 6.17 -15.04 1.20
N ALA A 174 7.45 -15.22 0.83
CA ALA A 174 7.85 -16.28 -0.09
C ALA A 174 7.68 -17.66 0.55
N LYS A 175 8.16 -17.83 1.78
CA LYS A 175 8.00 -19.07 2.55
C LYS A 175 6.52 -19.41 2.79
N PHE A 176 5.68 -18.39 3.00
CA PHE A 176 4.24 -18.59 3.12
C PHE A 176 3.63 -19.11 1.82
N VAL A 177 3.92 -18.46 0.67
CA VAL A 177 3.39 -18.88 -0.63
C VAL A 177 3.85 -20.30 -0.98
N GLU A 178 5.12 -20.65 -0.76
CA GLU A 178 5.62 -22.02 -0.96
C GLU A 178 4.83 -23.05 -0.14
N ARG A 179 4.46 -22.72 1.10
CA ARG A 179 3.62 -23.61 1.91
C ARG A 179 2.20 -23.73 1.39
N GLU A 180 1.62 -22.64 0.91
CA GLU A 180 0.26 -22.68 0.31
C GLU A 180 0.26 -23.51 -0.99
N ILE A 181 1.31 -23.45 -1.81
CA ILE A 181 1.50 -24.33 -2.98
C ILE A 181 1.49 -25.80 -2.54
N ARG A 182 2.33 -26.17 -1.55
CA ARG A 182 2.37 -27.56 -1.03
C ARG A 182 1.05 -28.04 -0.45
N ARG A 183 0.22 -27.13 0.05
CA ARG A 183 -1.13 -27.42 0.62
C ARG A 183 -2.23 -27.41 -0.43
N GLY A 184 -1.92 -27.10 -1.68
CA GLY A 184 -2.92 -26.96 -2.74
C GLY A 184 -3.91 -25.81 -2.50
N LYS A 185 -3.52 -24.77 -1.74
CA LYS A 185 -4.36 -23.60 -1.51
C LYS A 185 -4.26 -22.64 -2.68
N VAL A 186 -5.40 -22.09 -3.07
CA VAL A 186 -5.48 -21.15 -4.19
C VAL A 186 -6.29 -19.91 -3.80
N TYR A 187 -6.02 -18.82 -4.52
CA TYR A 187 -6.59 -17.50 -4.31
C TYR A 187 -7.14 -16.94 -5.62
N ASP A 188 -8.20 -16.17 -5.53
CA ASP A 188 -8.84 -15.54 -6.69
C ASP A 188 -8.20 -14.20 -7.03
N ALA A 189 -7.57 -13.58 -6.05
CA ALA A 189 -6.85 -12.31 -6.25
C ALA A 189 -5.58 -12.26 -5.40
N ILE A 190 -4.56 -11.55 -5.90
CA ILE A 190 -3.31 -11.31 -5.19
C ILE A 190 -3.00 -9.81 -5.24
N ILE A 191 -2.64 -9.26 -4.08
CA ILE A 191 -2.10 -7.91 -3.93
C ILE A 191 -0.72 -8.03 -3.31
N MET A 192 0.27 -7.34 -3.85
CA MET A 192 1.61 -7.33 -3.28
C MET A 192 2.24 -5.94 -3.36
N ASP A 193 2.92 -5.57 -2.28
CA ASP A 193 3.65 -4.31 -2.14
C ASP A 193 5.05 -4.57 -1.57
N PRO A 194 5.91 -5.28 -2.33
CA PRO A 194 7.22 -5.69 -1.86
C PRO A 194 8.13 -4.47 -1.63
N PRO A 195 8.96 -4.48 -0.58
CA PRO A 195 9.90 -3.40 -0.31
C PRO A 195 10.99 -3.35 -1.38
N SER A 196 11.56 -2.15 -1.62
CA SER A 196 12.71 -2.00 -2.51
C SER A 196 13.93 -2.77 -2.01
N TYR A 197 14.11 -2.81 -0.68
CA TYR A 197 15.19 -3.51 0.00
C TYR A 197 14.71 -4.06 1.35
N GLY A 198 15.19 -5.24 1.73
CA GLY A 198 14.92 -5.84 3.04
C GLY A 198 15.96 -6.86 3.43
N ARG A 199 15.98 -7.22 4.72
CA ARG A 199 16.77 -8.33 5.26
C ARG A 199 15.85 -9.26 6.02
N GLY A 200 15.91 -10.54 5.67
CA GLY A 200 15.21 -11.60 6.41
C GLY A 200 15.92 -11.94 7.73
N PRO A 201 15.22 -12.65 8.64
CA PRO A 201 15.77 -13.06 9.93
C PRO A 201 17.01 -13.96 9.83
N GLY A 202 17.16 -14.69 8.73
CA GLY A 202 18.31 -15.55 8.44
C GLY A 202 19.46 -14.85 7.69
N GLY A 203 19.38 -13.51 7.51
CA GLY A 203 20.37 -12.73 6.78
C GLY A 203 20.15 -12.68 5.26
N GLU A 204 19.06 -13.28 4.77
CA GLU A 204 18.69 -13.22 3.35
C GLU A 204 18.47 -11.75 2.94
N VAL A 205 19.00 -11.38 1.78
CA VAL A 205 18.85 -10.03 1.24
C VAL A 205 17.78 -10.04 0.16
N TRP A 206 16.77 -9.23 0.37
CA TRP A 206 15.77 -8.88 -0.64
C TRP A 206 16.21 -7.61 -1.35
N LYS A 207 16.31 -7.66 -2.67
CA LYS A 207 16.37 -6.49 -3.56
C LYS A 207 15.29 -6.66 -4.60
N LEU A 208 14.48 -5.62 -4.80
CA LEU A 208 13.30 -5.73 -5.66
C LEU A 208 13.67 -6.13 -7.09
N GLU A 209 14.67 -5.50 -7.67
CA GLU A 209 15.14 -5.73 -9.03
C GLU A 209 15.62 -7.17 -9.28
N ASP A 210 16.15 -7.83 -8.27
CA ASP A 210 16.64 -9.21 -8.36
C ASP A 210 15.54 -10.24 -8.05
N ASN A 211 14.60 -9.90 -7.16
CA ASN A 211 13.68 -10.86 -6.55
C ASN A 211 12.23 -10.73 -7.03
N LEU A 212 11.81 -9.61 -7.63
CA LEU A 212 10.41 -9.37 -7.95
C LEU A 212 9.88 -10.40 -8.97
N PHE A 213 10.57 -10.61 -10.08
CA PHE A 213 10.10 -11.53 -11.12
C PHE A 213 10.00 -12.99 -10.62
N PRO A 214 11.02 -13.58 -9.95
CA PRO A 214 10.89 -14.90 -9.33
C PRO A 214 9.74 -14.99 -8.33
N PHE A 215 9.54 -13.94 -7.53
CA PHE A 215 8.46 -13.90 -6.54
C PHE A 215 7.07 -13.84 -7.18
N VAL A 216 6.86 -13.03 -8.20
CA VAL A 216 5.59 -12.98 -8.96
C VAL A 216 5.32 -14.32 -9.62
N LYS A 217 6.34 -14.97 -10.19
CA LYS A 217 6.24 -16.32 -10.77
C LYS A 217 5.86 -17.37 -9.72
N LEU A 218 6.38 -17.27 -8.51
CA LEU A 218 5.98 -18.12 -7.38
C LEU A 218 4.51 -17.88 -7.01
N CYS A 219 4.10 -16.62 -6.86
CA CYS A 219 2.74 -16.23 -6.50
C CYS A 219 1.70 -16.65 -7.57
N ALA A 220 2.05 -16.62 -8.85
CA ALA A 220 1.16 -17.06 -9.92
C ALA A 220 0.73 -18.54 -9.79
N GLN A 221 1.48 -19.38 -9.08
CA GLN A 221 1.14 -20.80 -8.87
C GLN A 221 0.00 -21.00 -7.85
N VAL A 222 -0.31 -20.00 -7.04
CA VAL A 222 -1.45 -20.06 -6.10
C VAL A 222 -2.68 -19.32 -6.63
N LEU A 223 -2.70 -18.88 -7.88
CA LEU A 223 -3.92 -18.38 -8.51
C LEU A 223 -4.90 -19.54 -8.77
N SER A 224 -6.18 -19.29 -8.52
CA SER A 224 -7.27 -20.22 -8.83
C SER A 224 -7.43 -20.39 -10.34
N ASP A 225 -8.26 -21.35 -10.76
CA ASP A 225 -8.55 -21.57 -12.20
C ASP A 225 -9.29 -20.40 -12.85
N LYS A 226 -9.96 -19.58 -12.04
CA LYS A 226 -10.70 -18.37 -12.48
C LYS A 226 -10.27 -17.19 -11.60
N PRO A 227 -9.03 -16.71 -11.74
CA PRO A 227 -8.57 -15.57 -10.94
C PRO A 227 -9.30 -14.29 -11.35
N LEU A 228 -9.40 -13.35 -10.43
CA LEU A 228 -10.14 -12.11 -10.61
C LEU A 228 -9.21 -10.94 -10.92
N PHE A 229 -8.15 -10.76 -10.10
CA PHE A 229 -7.14 -9.72 -10.34
C PHE A 229 -5.81 -10.02 -9.64
N VAL A 230 -4.74 -9.38 -10.14
CA VAL A 230 -3.44 -9.30 -9.49
C VAL A 230 -2.96 -7.86 -9.52
N ILE A 231 -2.51 -7.34 -8.38
CA ILE A 231 -1.94 -5.99 -8.23
C ILE A 231 -0.51 -6.12 -7.71
N ILE A 232 0.43 -5.45 -8.40
CA ILE A 232 1.83 -5.32 -7.99
C ILE A 232 2.15 -3.84 -7.82
N ASN A 233 2.57 -3.45 -6.61
CA ASN A 233 3.04 -2.11 -6.30
C ASN A 233 4.56 -2.05 -6.24
N SER A 234 5.12 -0.88 -6.52
CA SER A 234 6.54 -0.59 -6.35
C SER A 234 6.77 0.87 -6.02
N TYR A 235 7.61 1.10 -5.02
CA TYR A 235 8.12 2.43 -4.65
C TYR A 235 9.62 2.57 -4.96
N THR A 236 10.15 1.67 -5.77
CA THR A 236 11.57 1.68 -6.14
C THR A 236 11.85 2.72 -7.22
N THR A 237 12.73 3.66 -6.90
CA THR A 237 13.19 4.66 -7.86
C THR A 237 13.82 4.00 -9.09
N GLY A 238 13.42 4.46 -10.28
CA GLY A 238 13.91 3.94 -11.55
C GLY A 238 13.17 2.73 -12.10
N LEU A 239 12.20 2.16 -11.37
CA LEU A 239 11.35 1.11 -11.88
C LEU A 239 10.07 1.71 -12.50
N ALA A 240 10.01 1.75 -13.83
CA ALA A 240 8.85 2.27 -14.57
C ALA A 240 7.58 1.43 -14.30
N PRO A 241 6.38 2.04 -14.28
CA PRO A 241 5.12 1.32 -14.08
C PRO A 241 4.85 0.19 -15.08
N SER A 242 5.40 0.31 -16.29
CA SER A 242 5.31 -0.74 -17.33
C SER A 242 6.03 -2.04 -16.96
N VAL A 243 7.02 -2.00 -16.05
CA VAL A 243 7.78 -3.20 -15.65
C VAL A 243 6.89 -4.21 -14.93
N PRO A 244 6.17 -3.88 -13.83
CA PRO A 244 5.21 -4.80 -13.24
C PRO A 244 4.07 -5.17 -14.21
N GLY A 245 3.65 -4.26 -15.10
CA GLY A 245 2.70 -4.59 -16.16
C GLY A 245 3.21 -5.66 -17.11
N TYR A 246 4.46 -5.56 -17.56
CA TYR A 246 5.09 -6.56 -18.42
C TYR A 246 5.19 -7.93 -17.73
N MET A 247 5.57 -7.94 -16.44
CA MET A 247 5.61 -9.19 -15.65
C MET A 247 4.23 -9.86 -15.54
N LEU A 248 3.18 -9.07 -15.31
CA LEU A 248 1.80 -9.57 -15.24
C LEU A 248 1.33 -10.12 -16.60
N HIS A 249 1.74 -9.51 -17.69
CA HIS A 249 1.44 -10.05 -19.03
C HIS A 249 2.03 -11.46 -19.20
N LEU A 250 3.33 -11.61 -18.97
CA LEU A 250 4.03 -12.89 -19.15
C LEU A 250 3.57 -13.98 -18.18
N LEU A 251 3.31 -13.62 -16.92
CA LEU A 251 3.09 -14.61 -15.85
C LEU A 251 1.61 -14.92 -15.58
N VAL A 252 0.72 -14.04 -15.99
CA VAL A 252 -0.71 -14.17 -15.72
C VAL A 252 -1.55 -14.08 -16.99
N ALA A 253 -1.42 -13.01 -17.79
CA ALA A 253 -2.29 -12.80 -18.95
C ALA A 253 -2.07 -13.86 -20.06
N GLU A 254 -0.86 -14.33 -20.29
CA GLU A 254 -0.60 -15.42 -21.26
C GLU A 254 -1.35 -16.71 -20.90
N LYS A 255 -1.56 -16.98 -19.61
CA LYS A 255 -2.26 -18.17 -19.15
C LYS A 255 -3.78 -17.99 -19.05
N TYR A 256 -4.22 -16.84 -18.54
CA TYR A 256 -5.63 -16.62 -18.16
C TYR A 256 -6.37 -15.65 -19.08
N GLY A 257 -5.69 -15.04 -20.07
CA GLY A 257 -6.26 -13.93 -20.85
C GLY A 257 -6.42 -12.68 -19.96
N GLY A 258 -7.49 -11.93 -20.18
CA GLY A 258 -7.80 -10.74 -19.40
C GLY A 258 -6.98 -9.52 -19.84
N LYS A 259 -7.02 -8.45 -19.01
CA LYS A 259 -6.43 -7.16 -19.32
C LYS A 259 -5.33 -6.79 -18.35
N VAL A 260 -4.23 -6.25 -18.88
CA VAL A 260 -3.15 -5.66 -18.09
C VAL A 260 -3.16 -4.15 -18.25
N THR A 261 -3.07 -3.44 -17.14
CA THR A 261 -2.91 -1.98 -17.08
C THR A 261 -1.83 -1.61 -16.08
N TRP A 262 -1.19 -0.47 -16.29
CA TRP A 262 -0.19 0.05 -15.37
C TRP A 262 -0.16 1.57 -15.42
N ASP A 263 0.16 2.18 -14.30
CA ASP A 263 0.36 3.62 -14.21
C ASP A 263 1.09 3.98 -12.91
N GLU A 264 1.47 5.25 -12.80
CA GLU A 264 1.88 5.84 -11.53
C GLU A 264 0.67 6.09 -10.63
N LEU A 265 0.90 5.99 -9.33
CA LEU A 265 -0.03 6.48 -8.30
C LEU A 265 0.29 7.93 -7.97
N GLY A 266 -0.72 8.76 -7.76
CA GLY A 266 -0.54 10.15 -7.43
C GLY A 266 -1.47 10.66 -6.34
N LEU A 267 -1.01 11.68 -5.64
CA LEU A 267 -1.79 12.44 -4.67
C LEU A 267 -2.04 13.85 -5.21
N PRO A 268 -3.28 14.33 -5.25
CA PRO A 268 -3.56 15.69 -5.69
C PRO A 268 -2.98 16.69 -4.68
N VAL A 269 -2.31 17.73 -5.17
CA VAL A 269 -1.71 18.81 -4.38
C VAL A 269 -2.62 20.01 -4.39
N THR A 270 -3.14 20.41 -3.25
CA THR A 270 -4.14 21.47 -3.14
C THR A 270 -3.60 22.82 -3.64
N GLU A 271 -2.39 23.22 -3.23
CA GLU A 271 -1.82 24.53 -3.56
C GLU A 271 -1.53 24.71 -5.08
N THR A 272 -1.23 23.64 -5.78
CA THR A 272 -0.79 23.72 -7.18
C THR A 272 -1.82 23.20 -8.17
N GLY A 273 -2.77 22.37 -7.73
CA GLY A 273 -3.68 21.64 -8.60
C GLY A 273 -3.00 20.54 -9.43
N LEU A 274 -1.71 20.28 -9.19
CA LEU A 274 -0.96 19.19 -9.81
C LEU A 274 -1.07 17.91 -8.96
N ALA A 275 -0.35 16.87 -9.32
CA ALA A 275 -0.27 15.63 -8.54
C ALA A 275 1.18 15.28 -8.20
N LEU A 276 1.43 14.90 -6.95
CA LEU A 276 2.69 14.31 -6.52
C LEU A 276 2.73 12.85 -6.97
N PRO A 277 3.71 12.42 -7.80
CA PRO A 277 3.90 11.01 -8.10
C PRO A 277 4.42 10.28 -6.86
N CYS A 278 3.82 9.13 -6.53
CA CYS A 278 4.12 8.42 -5.30
C CYS A 278 4.76 7.06 -5.54
N GLY A 279 4.23 6.27 -6.46
CA GLY A 279 4.71 4.93 -6.76
C GLY A 279 4.15 4.41 -8.07
N ALA A 280 4.55 3.20 -8.43
CA ALA A 280 4.12 2.51 -9.63
C ALA A 280 3.21 1.34 -9.30
N THR A 281 2.20 1.07 -10.14
CA THR A 281 1.32 -0.09 -10.00
C THR A 281 1.08 -0.76 -11.34
N GLY A 282 1.23 -2.08 -11.38
CA GLY A 282 0.71 -2.94 -12.43
C GLY A 282 -0.55 -3.67 -11.95
N ARG A 283 -1.57 -3.77 -12.79
CA ARG A 283 -2.82 -4.50 -12.53
C ARG A 283 -3.11 -5.45 -13.68
N TRP A 284 -3.36 -6.69 -13.37
CA TRP A 284 -4.04 -7.62 -14.23
C TRP A 284 -5.44 -7.90 -13.69
N PHE A 285 -6.43 -8.09 -14.56
CA PHE A 285 -7.78 -8.51 -14.17
C PHE A 285 -8.47 -9.29 -15.27
N SER A 286 -9.33 -10.23 -14.87
CA SER A 286 -10.20 -10.97 -15.78
C SER A 286 -11.26 -10.04 -16.40
N GLU A 287 -11.61 -10.29 -17.64
CA GLU A 287 -12.74 -9.63 -18.33
C GLU A 287 -14.07 -10.25 -17.95
#